data_a714e71e02c4befc21397f352b678b5b
#
_entry.id   a714e71e02c4befc21397f352b678b5b
#
_cell.length_a   1.000
_cell.length_b   1.000
_cell.length_c   1.000
_cell.angle_alpha   90.00
_cell.angle_beta   90.00
_cell.angle_gamma   90.00
#
_symmetry.space_group_name_H-M   'P 1'
#
loop_
_entity.id
_entity.type
_entity.pdbx_description
1 polymer ?
#
loop_
_entity_poly.entity_id
_entity_poly.type
_entity_poly.pdbx_seq_one_letter_code
_entity_poly.pdbx_strand_id
1 'polypeptide(L)'
;MPSIVDRNDRRLYLAVVLCALVPHLPALWNRFAMDDLYIIVWNPVVHSISGVFSAFAGPYWPPDLGGQMYRPLPLASFVLTWSIAGDHPLLFHAMNLVWHVGVAVIVTAFAQRLEGTLPALAAGLVFAVHPVHVEAIANVIGLGELMAA
;
A
#
# COMPACT_ATOMS: atom_id res chain seq x y z
N MET A 1 -4.38 29.31 -20.27
CA MET A 1 -4.60 28.03 -19.59
C MET A 1 -4.43 28.30 -18.11
N PRO A 2 -5.44 28.14 -17.26
CA PRO A 2 -5.22 28.28 -15.81
C PRO A 2 -4.30 27.15 -15.36
N SER A 3 -3.37 27.45 -14.47
CA SER A 3 -2.49 26.46 -13.86
C SER A 3 -3.35 25.42 -13.15
N ILE A 4 -3.20 24.14 -13.51
CA ILE A 4 -4.04 23.01 -13.10
C ILE A 4 -4.04 22.78 -11.58
N VAL A 5 -3.20 23.49 -10.82
CA VAL A 5 -3.13 23.38 -9.36
C VAL A 5 -3.00 24.78 -8.76
N ASP A 6 -4.07 25.29 -8.16
CA ASP A 6 -4.06 26.52 -7.37
C ASP A 6 -3.26 26.31 -6.06
N ARG A 7 -2.79 27.41 -5.45
CA ARG A 7 -2.05 27.40 -4.17
C ARG A 7 -2.86 26.75 -3.05
N ASN A 8 -4.17 26.89 -3.06
CA ASN A 8 -5.08 26.26 -2.10
C ASN A 8 -5.14 24.76 -2.28
N ASP A 9 -5.10 24.27 -3.52
CA ASP A 9 -5.08 22.83 -3.82
C ASP A 9 -3.81 22.17 -3.29
N ARG A 10 -2.65 22.83 -3.44
CA ARG A 10 -1.38 22.30 -2.90
C ARG A 10 -1.41 22.12 -1.38
N ARG A 11 -2.00 23.07 -0.65
CA ARG A 11 -2.13 22.98 0.81
C ARG A 11 -3.06 21.85 1.24
N LEU A 12 -4.16 21.66 0.51
CA LEU A 12 -5.10 20.57 0.72
C LEU A 12 -4.40 19.23 0.58
N TYR A 13 -3.74 18.98 -0.56
CA TYR A 13 -3.05 17.70 -0.78
C TYR A 13 -1.89 17.49 0.21
N LEU A 14 -1.15 18.53 0.55
CA LEU A 14 -0.10 18.45 1.56
C LEU A 14 -0.65 18.03 2.94
N ALA A 15 -1.77 18.59 3.36
CA ALA A 15 -2.42 18.23 4.63
C ALA A 15 -2.84 16.76 4.63
N VAL A 16 -3.48 16.28 3.55
CA VAL A 16 -3.87 14.87 3.42
C VAL A 16 -2.67 13.94 3.43
N VAL A 17 -1.62 14.25 2.65
CA VAL A 17 -0.39 13.46 2.61
C VAL A 17 0.26 13.37 3.99
N LEU A 18 0.37 14.48 4.70
CA LEU A 18 0.95 14.48 6.06
C LEU A 18 0.10 13.67 7.04
N CYS A 19 -1.23 13.78 6.96
CA CYS A 19 -2.13 13.01 7.81
C CYS A 19 -2.14 11.51 7.46
N ALA A 20 -1.94 11.15 6.20
CA ALA A 20 -1.80 9.75 5.78
C ALA A 20 -0.41 9.17 6.13
N LEU A 21 0.62 9.99 6.21
CA LEU A 21 1.99 9.54 6.43
C LEU A 21 2.36 9.51 7.92
N VAL A 22 2.21 10.64 8.62
CA VAL A 22 2.80 10.84 9.95
C VAL A 22 2.29 9.86 11.01
N PRO A 23 0.98 9.59 11.15
CA PRO A 23 0.49 8.66 12.15
C PRO A 23 0.92 7.22 11.92
N HIS A 24 1.25 6.86 10.67
CA HIS A 24 1.59 5.51 10.26
C HIS A 24 3.11 5.27 10.11
N LEU A 25 3.94 6.31 10.29
CA LEU A 25 5.40 6.16 10.27
C LEU A 25 5.92 5.04 11.20
N PRO A 26 5.37 4.81 12.41
CA PRO A 26 5.83 3.71 13.26
C PRO A 26 5.78 2.33 12.59
N ALA A 27 4.90 2.11 11.61
CA ALA A 27 4.83 0.84 10.88
C ALA A 27 6.14 0.48 10.16
N LEU A 28 6.96 1.46 9.80
CA LEU A 28 8.26 1.24 9.15
C LEU A 28 9.23 0.41 9.99
N TRP A 29 9.06 0.39 11.30
CA TRP A 29 9.90 -0.39 12.22
C TRP A 29 9.30 -1.73 12.62
N ASN A 30 8.13 -2.08 12.07
CA ASN A 30 7.53 -3.39 12.28
C ASN A 30 8.40 -4.48 11.64
N ARG A 31 8.27 -5.69 12.19
CA ARG A 31 8.85 -6.92 11.62
C ARG A 31 7.79 -7.62 10.79
N PHE A 32 8.25 -8.57 9.99
CA PHE A 32 7.32 -9.54 9.38
C PHE A 32 6.59 -10.31 10.48
N ALA A 33 5.28 -10.45 10.31
CA ALA A 33 4.41 -11.10 11.29
C ALA A 33 3.35 -11.96 10.60
N MET A 34 2.89 -12.99 11.30
CA MET A 34 1.77 -13.82 10.86
C MET A 34 1.94 -14.32 9.42
N ASP A 35 1.04 -13.92 8.53
CA ASP A 35 0.98 -14.36 7.14
C ASP A 35 2.14 -13.84 6.28
N ASP A 36 2.79 -12.74 6.67
CA ASP A 36 4.00 -12.24 5.99
C ASP A 36 5.09 -13.31 5.93
N LEU A 37 5.19 -14.14 6.99
CA LEU A 37 6.19 -15.22 7.08
C LEU A 37 5.97 -16.26 5.98
N TYR A 38 4.73 -16.63 5.72
CA TYR A 38 4.38 -17.66 4.73
C TYR A 38 4.42 -17.13 3.31
N ILE A 39 3.92 -15.91 3.11
CA ILE A 39 3.77 -15.33 1.77
C ILE A 39 5.11 -14.76 1.26
N ILE A 40 5.97 -14.26 2.16
CA ILE A 40 7.18 -13.53 1.80
C ILE A 40 8.43 -14.28 2.27
N VAL A 41 8.60 -14.46 3.59
CA VAL A 41 9.87 -14.92 4.17
C VAL A 41 10.18 -16.38 3.82
N TRP A 42 9.17 -17.25 3.79
CA TRP A 42 9.36 -18.69 3.49
C TRP A 42 8.93 -19.08 2.09
N ASN A 43 8.46 -18.12 1.28
CA ASN A 43 8.00 -18.39 -0.09
C ASN A 43 9.15 -18.28 -1.10
N PRO A 44 9.64 -19.38 -1.66
CA PRO A 44 10.76 -19.36 -2.61
C PRO A 44 10.43 -18.59 -3.90
N VAL A 45 9.16 -18.44 -4.26
CA VAL A 45 8.74 -17.63 -5.41
C VAL A 45 9.16 -16.17 -5.23
N VAL A 46 9.11 -15.65 -4.00
CA VAL A 46 9.45 -14.24 -3.71
C VAL A 46 10.96 -14.00 -3.79
N HIS A 47 11.77 -15.03 -3.57
CA HIS A 47 13.23 -14.89 -3.47
C HIS A 47 13.97 -14.91 -4.83
N SER A 48 13.25 -15.09 -5.93
CA SER A 48 13.82 -15.06 -7.28
C SER A 48 13.09 -14.06 -8.16
N ILE A 49 13.83 -13.28 -8.93
CA ILE A 49 13.23 -12.28 -9.84
C ILE A 49 12.31 -12.92 -10.90
N SER A 50 12.54 -14.19 -11.26
CA SER A 50 11.64 -14.96 -12.12
C SER A 50 10.26 -15.20 -11.48
N GLY A 51 10.17 -15.08 -10.16
CA GLY A 51 8.92 -15.14 -9.40
C GLY A 51 7.89 -14.09 -9.83
N VAL A 52 8.32 -12.98 -10.45
CA VAL A 52 7.39 -12.02 -11.06
C VAL A 52 6.47 -12.71 -12.06
N PHE A 53 7.00 -13.57 -12.93
CA PHE A 53 6.20 -14.33 -13.89
C PHE A 53 5.36 -15.42 -13.20
N SER A 54 5.93 -16.07 -12.20
CA SER A 54 5.24 -17.09 -11.41
C SER A 54 4.04 -16.52 -10.66
N ALA A 55 4.10 -15.26 -10.21
CA ALA A 55 3.00 -14.57 -9.54
C ALA A 55 1.74 -14.47 -10.42
N PHE A 56 1.91 -14.37 -11.75
CA PHE A 56 0.79 -14.35 -12.70
C PHE A 56 0.31 -15.74 -13.12
N ALA A 57 1.09 -16.79 -12.85
CA ALA A 57 0.78 -18.16 -13.25
C ALA A 57 0.30 -19.06 -12.11
N GLY A 58 0.45 -18.63 -10.86
CA GLY A 58 0.18 -19.43 -9.68
C GLY A 58 -0.69 -18.75 -8.61
N PRO A 59 -0.98 -19.46 -7.53
CA PRO A 59 -1.72 -18.91 -6.40
C PRO A 59 -0.86 -17.96 -5.57
N TYR A 60 -1.54 -17.10 -4.83
CA TYR A 60 -0.89 -16.16 -3.89
C TYR A 60 -0.28 -16.89 -2.68
N TRP A 61 -1.00 -17.88 -2.14
CA TRP A 61 -0.51 -18.73 -1.05
C TRP A 61 0.34 -19.88 -1.59
N PRO A 62 1.39 -20.28 -0.89
CA PRO A 62 2.11 -21.51 -1.21
C PRO A 62 1.17 -22.71 -1.29
N PRO A 63 1.36 -23.63 -2.25
CA PRO A 63 0.43 -24.74 -2.50
C PRO A 63 0.22 -25.68 -1.30
N ASP A 64 1.24 -25.87 -0.48
CA ASP A 64 1.24 -26.69 0.75
C ASP A 64 0.35 -26.09 1.87
N LEU A 65 0.03 -24.81 1.79
CA LEU A 65 -0.89 -24.13 2.72
C LEU A 65 -2.33 -24.06 2.21
N GLY A 66 -2.63 -24.69 1.06
CA GLY A 66 -3.98 -24.89 0.53
C GLY A 66 -4.70 -23.65 0.05
N GLY A 67 -4.01 -22.53 -0.09
CA GLY A 67 -4.60 -21.28 -0.55
C GLY A 67 -4.78 -21.23 -2.06
N GLN A 68 -5.98 -20.83 -2.51
CA GLN A 68 -6.30 -20.67 -3.93
C GLN A 68 -6.48 -19.22 -4.35
N MET A 69 -6.14 -18.28 -3.47
CA MET A 69 -6.27 -16.85 -3.75
C MET A 69 -5.35 -16.44 -4.89
N TYR A 70 -5.84 -15.60 -5.80
CA TYR A 70 -5.08 -15.07 -6.92
C TYR A 70 -4.86 -13.56 -6.75
N ARG A 71 -3.63 -13.17 -6.39
CA ARG A 71 -3.22 -11.78 -6.18
C ARG A 71 -1.85 -11.53 -6.83
N PRO A 72 -1.77 -11.47 -8.16
CA PRO A 72 -0.48 -11.40 -8.87
C PRO A 72 0.29 -10.09 -8.60
N LEU A 73 -0.39 -8.95 -8.54
CA LEU A 73 0.27 -7.66 -8.37
C LEU A 73 0.95 -7.50 -7.00
N PRO A 74 0.30 -7.81 -5.87
CA PRO A 74 0.97 -7.83 -4.58
C PRO A 74 2.16 -8.80 -4.55
N LEU A 75 1.98 -10.03 -5.04
CA LEU A 75 3.05 -11.03 -5.03
C LEU A 75 4.23 -10.61 -5.90
N ALA A 76 3.99 -10.08 -7.10
CA ALA A 76 5.04 -9.54 -7.97
C ALA A 76 5.76 -8.34 -7.31
N SER A 77 5.03 -7.49 -6.61
CA SER A 77 5.61 -6.37 -5.85
C SER A 77 6.51 -6.86 -4.73
N PHE A 78 6.15 -7.95 -4.03
CA PHE A 78 7.01 -8.54 -3.00
C PHE A 78 8.29 -9.12 -3.60
N VAL A 79 8.22 -9.77 -4.77
CA VAL A 79 9.41 -10.24 -5.50
C VAL A 79 10.37 -9.09 -5.82
N LEU A 80 9.83 -7.98 -6.35
CA LEU A 80 10.63 -6.80 -6.68
C LEU A 80 11.23 -6.17 -5.43
N THR A 81 10.46 -6.06 -4.36
CA THR A 81 10.96 -5.51 -3.09
C THR A 81 12.02 -6.41 -2.48
N TRP A 82 11.82 -7.74 -2.49
CA TRP A 82 12.82 -8.70 -2.02
C TRP A 82 14.13 -8.61 -2.80
N SER A 83 14.08 -8.42 -4.11
CA SER A 83 15.28 -8.28 -4.94
C SER A 83 16.16 -7.08 -4.56
N ILE A 84 15.59 -6.08 -3.87
CA ILE A 84 16.27 -4.86 -3.42
C ILE A 84 16.64 -4.95 -1.93
N ALA A 85 15.71 -5.39 -1.10
CA ALA A 85 15.78 -5.34 0.36
C ALA A 85 16.17 -6.68 1.02
N GLY A 86 16.10 -7.81 0.28
CA GLY A 86 16.22 -9.13 0.87
C GLY A 86 15.15 -9.34 1.95
N ASP A 87 15.56 -9.85 3.09
CA ASP A 87 14.71 -10.13 4.25
C ASP A 87 14.46 -8.91 5.16
N HIS A 88 14.86 -7.70 4.73
CA HIS A 88 14.69 -6.50 5.55
C HIS A 88 13.30 -5.90 5.39
N PRO A 89 12.45 -5.85 6.45
CA PRO A 89 11.03 -5.52 6.32
C PRO A 89 10.73 -4.06 5.97
N LEU A 90 11.67 -3.14 6.19
CA LEU A 90 11.45 -1.69 6.06
C LEU A 90 10.88 -1.27 4.71
N LEU A 91 11.44 -1.79 3.59
CA LEU A 91 10.97 -1.40 2.25
C LEU A 91 9.58 -1.97 1.94
N PHE A 92 9.22 -3.11 2.51
CA PHE A 92 7.88 -3.68 2.37
C PHE A 92 6.83 -2.81 3.08
N HIS A 93 7.11 -2.37 4.31
CA HIS A 93 6.23 -1.43 5.03
C HIS A 93 6.20 -0.05 4.37
N ALA A 94 7.33 0.43 3.85
CA ALA A 94 7.38 1.69 3.11
C ALA A 94 6.49 1.65 1.86
N MET A 95 6.44 0.52 1.16
CA MET A 95 5.56 0.33 0.00
C MET A 95 4.08 0.42 0.41
N ASN A 96 3.65 -0.23 1.50
CA ASN A 96 2.29 -0.10 2.01
C ASN A 96 1.95 1.35 2.33
N LEU A 97 2.86 2.06 2.97
CA LEU A 97 2.66 3.46 3.33
C LEU A 97 2.54 4.37 2.10
N VAL A 98 3.36 4.13 1.07
CA VAL A 98 3.26 4.87 -0.21
C VAL A 98 1.91 4.60 -0.89
N TRP A 99 1.45 3.36 -0.92
CA TRP A 99 0.14 3.01 -1.46
C TRP A 99 -1.00 3.67 -0.68
N HIS A 100 -0.96 3.64 0.65
CA HIS A 100 -1.97 4.31 1.48
C HIS A 100 -2.04 5.81 1.19
N VAL A 101 -0.89 6.49 1.14
CA VAL A 101 -0.82 7.91 0.76
C VAL A 101 -1.39 8.14 -0.64
N GLY A 102 -1.03 7.27 -1.59
CA GLY A 102 -1.54 7.35 -2.96
C GLY A 102 -3.07 7.25 -3.03
N VAL A 103 -3.66 6.28 -2.34
CA VAL A 103 -5.12 6.12 -2.28
C VAL A 103 -5.78 7.32 -1.60
N ALA A 104 -5.23 7.83 -0.49
CA ALA A 104 -5.75 9.03 0.17
C ALA A 104 -5.77 10.26 -0.77
N VAL A 105 -4.73 10.40 -1.59
CA VAL A 105 -4.66 11.46 -2.62
C VAL A 105 -5.72 11.24 -3.71
N ILE A 106 -5.92 10.00 -4.18
CA ILE A 106 -6.93 9.66 -5.19
C ILE A 106 -8.33 9.94 -4.66
N VAL A 107 -8.65 9.51 -3.44
CA VAL A 107 -9.94 9.78 -2.76
C VAL A 107 -10.19 11.29 -2.68
N THR A 108 -9.17 12.06 -2.28
CA THR A 108 -9.25 13.52 -2.21
C THR A 108 -9.51 14.14 -3.58
N ALA A 109 -8.77 13.71 -4.60
CA ALA A 109 -8.93 14.23 -5.97
C ALA A 109 -10.30 13.90 -6.56
N PHE A 110 -10.81 12.71 -6.28
CA PHE A 110 -12.14 12.30 -6.70
C PHE A 110 -13.24 13.13 -6.03
N ALA A 111 -13.16 13.26 -4.69
CA ALA A 111 -14.10 14.09 -3.93
C ALA A 111 -14.06 15.56 -4.38
N GLN A 112 -12.87 16.09 -4.70
CA GLN A 112 -12.72 17.47 -5.16
C GLN A 112 -13.42 17.73 -6.50
N ARG A 113 -13.40 16.73 -7.39
CA ARG A 113 -14.11 16.84 -8.69
C ARG A 113 -15.62 16.81 -8.55
N LEU A 114 -16.15 16.13 -7.54
CA LEU A 114 -17.59 15.98 -7.33
C LEU A 114 -18.18 17.14 -6.52
N GLU A 115 -17.52 17.52 -5.43
CA GLU A 115 -18.11 18.35 -4.38
C GLU A 115 -17.28 19.59 -4.04
N GLY A 116 -16.12 19.79 -4.67
CA GLY A 116 -15.23 20.93 -4.43
C GLY A 116 -14.28 20.74 -3.26
N THR A 117 -13.57 21.80 -2.89
CA THR A 117 -12.36 21.76 -2.05
C THR A 117 -12.62 21.35 -0.59
N LEU A 118 -13.69 21.88 0.04
CA LEU A 118 -13.94 21.63 1.47
C LEU A 118 -14.40 20.19 1.75
N PRO A 119 -15.37 19.61 1.00
CA PRO A 119 -15.71 18.20 1.12
C PRO A 119 -14.55 17.28 0.78
N ALA A 120 -13.70 17.64 -0.20
CA ALA A 120 -12.52 16.88 -0.55
C ALA A 120 -11.51 16.80 0.59
N LEU A 121 -11.27 17.92 1.27
CA LEU A 121 -10.40 17.95 2.45
C LEU A 121 -10.95 17.02 3.55
N ALA A 122 -12.25 17.11 3.83
CA ALA A 122 -12.88 16.27 4.84
C ALA A 122 -12.77 14.78 4.50
N ALA A 123 -13.10 14.40 3.25
CA ALA A 123 -13.02 13.01 2.79
C ALA A 123 -11.59 12.47 2.84
N GLY A 124 -10.61 13.25 2.35
CA GLY A 124 -9.20 12.87 2.38
C GLY A 124 -8.64 12.72 3.79
N LEU A 125 -8.95 13.64 4.69
CA LEU A 125 -8.49 13.57 6.09
C LEU A 125 -9.12 12.38 6.82
N VAL A 126 -10.44 12.16 6.68
CA VAL A 126 -11.11 11.01 7.28
C VAL A 126 -10.51 9.71 6.77
N PHE A 127 -10.31 9.57 5.46
CA PHE A 127 -9.66 8.39 4.89
C PHE A 127 -8.24 8.21 5.43
N ALA A 128 -7.44 9.28 5.43
CA ALA A 128 -6.04 9.25 5.80
C ALA A 128 -5.78 8.72 7.21
N VAL A 129 -6.66 9.02 8.17
CA VAL A 129 -6.47 8.66 9.59
C VAL A 129 -7.44 7.60 10.10
N HIS A 130 -8.27 7.03 9.21
CA HIS A 130 -9.30 6.09 9.65
C HIS A 130 -8.68 4.80 10.22
N PRO A 131 -9.07 4.36 11.42
CA PRO A 131 -8.47 3.19 12.08
C PRO A 131 -8.56 1.89 11.28
N VAL A 132 -9.52 1.77 10.37
CA VAL A 132 -9.71 0.57 9.52
C VAL A 132 -8.47 0.30 8.65
N HIS A 133 -7.69 1.31 8.32
CA HIS A 133 -6.50 1.16 7.47
C HIS A 133 -5.25 0.71 8.23
N VAL A 134 -5.27 0.73 9.56
CA VAL A 134 -4.10 0.40 10.39
C VAL A 134 -3.60 -1.01 10.09
N GLU A 135 -4.50 -1.98 9.97
CA GLU A 135 -4.13 -3.37 9.68
C GLU A 135 -3.48 -3.49 8.29
N ALA A 136 -4.10 -2.89 7.26
CA ALA A 136 -3.58 -2.93 5.90
C ALA A 136 -2.21 -2.24 5.76
N ILE A 137 -1.91 -1.23 6.60
CA ILE A 137 -0.63 -0.52 6.58
C ILE A 137 0.43 -1.27 7.42
N ALA A 138 0.03 -1.79 8.59
CA ALA A 138 0.96 -2.38 9.55
C ALA A 138 1.41 -3.80 9.17
N ASN A 139 0.59 -4.57 8.46
CA ASN A 139 0.94 -5.89 7.91
C ASN A 139 1.41 -5.74 6.47
N VAL A 140 2.51 -6.39 6.11
CA VAL A 140 3.05 -6.27 4.73
C VAL A 140 2.07 -6.83 3.70
N ILE A 141 1.41 -7.95 3.99
CA ILE A 141 0.42 -8.57 3.08
C ILE A 141 -0.82 -7.70 2.85
N GLY A 142 -1.06 -6.69 3.69
CA GLY A 142 -2.10 -5.68 3.51
C GLY A 142 -1.96 -4.86 2.24
N LEU A 143 -0.80 -4.94 1.56
CA LEU A 143 -0.58 -4.37 0.23
C LEU A 143 -1.69 -4.72 -0.76
N GLY A 144 -2.20 -5.96 -0.72
CA GLY A 144 -3.27 -6.39 -1.60
C GLY A 144 -4.57 -5.62 -1.43
N GLU A 145 -4.87 -5.18 -0.22
CA GLU A 145 -6.05 -4.36 0.10
C GLU A 145 -5.83 -2.90 -0.33
N LEU A 146 -4.63 -2.38 -0.09
CA LEU A 146 -4.25 -1.02 -0.50
C LEU A 146 -4.23 -0.86 -2.03
N MET A 147 -3.86 -1.91 -2.77
CA MET A 147 -3.89 -1.90 -4.25
C MET A 147 -5.31 -2.03 -4.82
N ALA A 148 -6.25 -2.57 -4.04
CA ALA A 148 -7.63 -2.77 -4.47
C ALA A 148 -8.55 -1.57 -4.11
N ALA A 149 -8.10 -0.67 -3.26
CA ALA A 149 -8.85 0.51 -2.83
C ALA A 149 -8.77 1.64 -3.86
#